data_0ec755783df7d9e893037f8f21b47c50
#
_entry.id   0ec755783df7d9e893037f8f21b47c50
#
_cell.length_a   1.000
_cell.length_b   1.000
_cell.length_c   1.000
_cell.angle_alpha   90.00
_cell.angle_beta   90.00
_cell.angle_gamma   90.00
#
_symmetry.space_group_name_H-M   'P 1'
#
loop_
_entity.id
_entity.type
_entity.pdbx_description
1 polymer ?
#
loop_
_entity_poly.entity_id
_entity_poly.type
_entity_poly.pdbx_seq_one_letter_code
_entity_poly.pdbx_strand_id
1 'polypeptide(L)'
;CMISDSIETLWNELRADRHFGETKWTDVTVAFDYTLPKHLIFGFPGCYAVNIQQHAAFMLPLMRKELGCYYVDQAVSCGIPGDMCTLPLTEVGVAVEGEYPDIGNFWMTTNNPCDANMMDNSAMYRALSNNGQKAVHPLTTPLMYDDPTTKELGVHEIESAIDFMEKQFGRKFDWDAFIRHCEATNQVNREEMERWDIYCKTDNGCLNAICQGMYRIYFYQQGGTKYFAKSSAKTLKLMYECVEKNIKPFPNTRHRALAWSCGSTYYCHGVGWLYNCWGILAVINMDSLTGHNLIDTEDRETMMEDLADWYSHTPMRTHTVGGNRHIMQMWETAEK
;
A
#
# COMPACT_ATOMS: atom_id res chain seq x y z
N CYS A 1 8.03 18.01 -4.16
CA CYS A 1 6.76 17.57 -4.63
C CYS A 1 6.37 16.22 -4.02
N MET A 2 6.61 15.07 -4.64
CA MET A 2 6.18 13.75 -4.14
C MET A 2 6.66 13.41 -2.73
N ILE A 3 7.94 13.59 -2.45
CA ILE A 3 8.53 13.39 -1.11
C ILE A 3 7.92 14.37 -0.11
N SER A 4 7.80 15.64 -0.50
CA SER A 4 7.17 16.68 0.32
C SER A 4 5.70 16.33 0.62
N ASP A 5 4.96 15.91 -0.39
CA ASP A 5 3.54 15.55 -0.26
C ASP A 5 3.35 14.33 0.66
N SER A 6 4.26 13.34 0.57
CA SER A 6 4.26 12.17 1.45
C SER A 6 4.59 12.53 2.90
N ILE A 7 5.58 13.39 3.10
CA ILE A 7 5.96 13.88 4.44
C ILE A 7 4.83 14.73 5.02
N GLU A 8 4.23 15.60 4.25
CA GLU A 8 3.11 16.43 4.69
C GLU A 8 1.91 15.58 5.09
N THR A 9 1.58 14.56 4.29
CA THR A 9 0.54 13.59 4.63
C THR A 9 0.83 12.91 5.96
N LEU A 10 2.04 12.38 6.11
CA LEU A 10 2.48 11.74 7.35
C LEU A 10 2.42 12.68 8.56
N TRP A 11 2.87 13.93 8.40
CA TRP A 11 2.80 14.93 9.47
C TRP A 11 1.37 15.28 9.86
N ASN A 12 0.47 15.37 8.90
CA ASN A 12 -0.94 15.63 9.15
C ASN A 12 -1.59 14.45 9.88
N GLU A 13 -1.21 13.23 9.51
CA GLU A 13 -1.64 12.02 10.19
C GLU A 13 -1.15 11.98 11.64
N LEU A 14 0.15 12.23 11.87
CA LEU A 14 0.74 12.22 13.21
C LEU A 14 0.22 13.32 14.13
N ARG A 15 -0.18 14.47 13.58
CA ARG A 15 -0.72 15.60 14.37
C ARG A 15 -2.19 15.44 14.70
N ALA A 16 -2.86 14.42 14.16
CA ALA A 16 -4.32 14.34 14.20
C ALA A 16 -4.99 15.65 13.74
N ASP A 17 -4.33 16.36 12.82
CA ASP A 17 -4.89 17.55 12.21
C ASP A 17 -6.03 17.12 11.32
N ARG A 18 -7.25 17.38 11.79
CA ARG A 18 -8.49 16.86 11.23
C ARG A 18 -8.91 17.59 9.96
N HIS A 19 -7.96 18.21 9.29
CA HIS A 19 -8.19 18.90 8.03
C HIS A 19 -7.14 18.45 7.01
N PHE A 20 -7.61 17.92 5.88
CA PHE A 20 -6.77 17.65 4.74
C PHE A 20 -7.31 18.43 3.53
N GLY A 21 -6.59 19.47 3.15
CA GLY A 21 -7.07 20.42 2.16
C GLY A 21 -8.34 21.15 2.63
N GLU A 22 -9.40 21.08 1.85
CA GLU A 22 -10.69 21.71 2.15
C GLU A 22 -11.65 20.81 2.96
N THR A 23 -11.28 19.54 3.19
CA THR A 23 -12.15 18.57 3.83
C THR A 23 -11.94 18.56 5.34
N LYS A 24 -12.97 18.86 6.09
CA LYS A 24 -12.99 18.66 7.53
C LYS A 24 -13.25 17.18 7.82
N TRP A 25 -12.36 16.54 8.54
CA TRP A 25 -12.47 15.15 8.95
C TRP A 25 -13.55 14.97 10.02
N THR A 26 -14.18 13.80 10.00
CA THR A 26 -15.07 13.39 11.09
C THR A 26 -14.24 13.01 12.31
N ASP A 27 -14.94 12.78 13.45
CA ASP A 27 -14.29 12.30 14.65
C ASP A 27 -13.90 10.81 14.58
N VAL A 28 -14.21 10.12 13.47
CA VAL A 28 -13.91 8.71 13.29
C VAL A 28 -12.65 8.53 12.45
N THR A 29 -11.69 7.84 13.03
CA THR A 29 -10.43 7.46 12.39
C THR A 29 -10.40 5.95 12.18
N VAL A 30 -10.02 5.52 10.98
CA VAL A 30 -9.84 4.12 10.62
C VAL A 30 -8.35 3.84 10.51
N ALA A 31 -7.84 2.91 11.30
CA ALA A 31 -6.50 2.36 11.09
C ALA A 31 -6.60 1.13 10.17
N PHE A 32 -5.66 0.98 9.26
CA PHE A 32 -5.70 -0.11 8.29
C PHE A 32 -4.32 -0.59 7.84
N ASP A 33 -4.25 -1.83 7.34
CA ASP A 33 -3.05 -2.41 6.77
C ASP A 33 -2.84 -1.97 5.33
N TYR A 34 -1.58 -1.97 4.89
CA TYR A 34 -1.15 -1.30 3.66
C TYR A 34 -1.79 -1.83 2.37
N THR A 35 -2.23 -3.08 2.32
CA THR A 35 -2.87 -3.68 1.13
C THR A 35 -4.39 -3.66 1.17
N LEU A 36 -4.99 -3.12 2.23
CA LEU A 36 -6.44 -2.97 2.28
C LEU A 36 -6.93 -2.12 1.08
N PRO A 37 -8.02 -2.51 0.41
CA PRO A 37 -8.64 -1.67 -0.60
C PRO A 37 -9.30 -0.43 0.05
N LYS A 38 -8.49 0.58 0.29
CA LYS A 38 -8.86 1.81 1.01
C LYS A 38 -10.01 2.60 0.38
N HIS A 39 -10.37 2.29 -0.89
CA HIS A 39 -11.59 2.79 -1.52
C HIS A 39 -12.80 2.60 -0.62
N LEU A 40 -12.87 1.47 0.11
CA LEU A 40 -13.93 1.15 1.05
C LEU A 40 -14.03 2.18 2.16
N ILE A 41 -12.89 2.58 2.74
CA ILE A 41 -12.87 3.58 3.80
C ILE A 41 -13.37 4.93 3.27
N PHE A 42 -12.98 5.28 2.06
CA PHE A 42 -13.38 6.55 1.43
C PHE A 42 -14.85 6.60 0.98
N GLY A 43 -15.57 5.48 0.98
CA GLY A 43 -17.03 5.45 0.94
C GLY A 43 -17.70 6.06 2.19
N PHE A 44 -16.91 6.52 3.17
CA PHE A 44 -17.38 7.27 4.33
C PHE A 44 -16.74 8.67 4.35
N PRO A 45 -17.30 9.65 3.61
CA PRO A 45 -16.69 10.97 3.45
C PRO A 45 -16.40 11.66 4.78
N GLY A 46 -15.23 12.29 4.86
CA GLY A 46 -14.79 13.00 6.03
C GLY A 46 -14.23 12.11 7.16
N CYS A 47 -14.04 10.82 6.96
CA CYS A 47 -13.24 10.00 7.86
C CYS A 47 -11.76 10.27 7.70
N TYR A 48 -10.98 9.95 8.74
CA TYR A 48 -9.54 9.94 8.68
C TYR A 48 -9.05 8.49 8.57
N ALA A 49 -8.27 8.19 7.56
CA ALA A 49 -7.75 6.85 7.30
C ALA A 49 -6.22 6.84 7.47
N VAL A 50 -5.71 5.95 8.31
CA VAL A 50 -4.28 5.84 8.60
C VAL A 50 -3.79 4.44 8.27
N ASN A 51 -2.83 4.34 7.35
CA ASN A 51 -2.11 3.11 7.12
C ASN A 51 -1.04 2.92 8.19
N ILE A 52 -1.41 2.26 9.26
CA ILE A 52 -0.57 2.21 10.44
C ILE A 52 0.55 1.19 10.31
N GLN A 53 0.35 0.11 9.56
CA GLN A 53 1.39 -0.87 9.27
C GLN A 53 2.60 -0.21 8.61
N GLN A 54 2.39 0.69 7.67
CA GLN A 54 3.48 1.47 7.09
C GLN A 54 4.13 2.42 8.11
N HIS A 55 3.36 3.04 8.99
CA HIS A 55 3.93 3.90 10.04
C HIS A 55 4.83 3.11 10.97
N ALA A 56 4.36 1.98 11.48
CA ALA A 56 5.11 1.12 12.38
C ALA A 56 6.37 0.56 11.70
N ALA A 57 6.23 0.02 10.50
CA ALA A 57 7.30 -0.73 9.85
C ALA A 57 8.29 0.13 9.03
N PHE A 58 7.86 1.25 8.47
CA PHE A 58 8.75 2.12 7.70
C PHE A 58 9.26 3.32 8.49
N MET A 59 8.38 3.98 9.23
CA MET A 59 8.77 5.25 9.85
C MET A 59 9.58 5.06 11.12
N LEU A 60 9.25 4.08 11.96
CA LEU A 60 10.02 3.80 13.17
C LEU A 60 11.48 3.42 12.86
N PRO A 61 11.74 2.45 11.95
CA PRO A 61 13.12 2.13 11.57
C PRO A 61 13.86 3.25 10.83
N LEU A 62 13.14 4.11 10.10
CA LEU A 62 13.75 5.29 9.47
C LEU A 62 14.23 6.31 10.49
N MET A 63 13.48 6.49 11.56
CA MET A 63 13.83 7.40 12.64
C MET A 63 14.90 6.79 13.56
N ARG A 64 14.77 5.52 13.90
CA ARG A 64 15.68 4.78 14.78
C ARG A 64 15.66 3.30 14.42
N LYS A 65 16.68 2.83 13.72
CA LYS A 65 16.77 1.44 13.25
C LYS A 65 16.72 0.40 14.40
N GLU A 66 17.20 0.79 15.59
CA GLU A 66 17.21 -0.06 16.77
C GLU A 66 15.79 -0.43 17.21
N LEU A 67 14.82 0.47 17.02
CA LEU A 67 13.42 0.21 17.34
C LEU A 67 12.83 -0.90 16.47
N GLY A 68 13.16 -0.91 15.18
CA GLY A 68 12.69 -1.97 14.29
C GLY A 68 13.16 -3.36 14.75
N CYS A 69 14.44 -3.52 15.09
CA CYS A 69 14.98 -4.77 15.63
C CYS A 69 14.32 -5.14 16.97
N TYR A 70 14.15 -4.16 17.85
CA TYR A 70 13.50 -4.37 19.14
C TYR A 70 12.10 -4.96 19.00
N TYR A 71 11.25 -4.34 18.16
CA TYR A 71 9.88 -4.83 17.99
C TYR A 71 9.80 -6.18 17.27
N VAL A 72 10.70 -6.45 16.34
CA VAL A 72 10.81 -7.80 15.75
C VAL A 72 11.12 -8.83 16.84
N ASP A 73 12.07 -8.55 17.75
CA ASP A 73 12.42 -9.43 18.85
C ASP A 73 11.23 -9.63 19.81
N GLN A 74 10.41 -8.60 20.06
CA GLN A 74 9.20 -8.73 20.87
C GLN A 74 8.16 -9.65 20.20
N ALA A 75 7.92 -9.50 18.90
CA ALA A 75 7.03 -10.38 18.16
C ALA A 75 7.50 -11.84 18.21
N VAL A 76 8.79 -12.08 18.01
CA VAL A 76 9.40 -13.42 18.09
C VAL A 76 9.27 -14.01 19.50
N SER A 77 9.47 -13.20 20.54
CA SER A 77 9.33 -13.64 21.94
C SER A 77 7.89 -14.06 22.28
N CYS A 78 6.89 -13.57 21.55
CA CYS A 78 5.50 -13.97 21.67
C CYS A 78 5.13 -15.21 20.84
N GLY A 79 6.11 -15.83 20.18
CA GLY A 79 5.93 -17.07 19.44
C GLY A 79 5.64 -16.89 17.94
N ILE A 80 5.81 -15.69 17.39
CA ILE A 80 5.75 -15.47 15.95
C ILE A 80 7.08 -15.95 15.32
N PRO A 81 7.05 -16.72 14.21
CA PRO A 81 8.28 -17.18 13.56
C PRO A 81 9.17 -16.03 13.11
N GLY A 82 10.45 -16.06 13.47
CA GLY A 82 11.41 -14.99 13.18
C GLY A 82 11.91 -14.95 11.74
N ASP A 83 11.56 -15.93 10.91
CA ASP A 83 11.86 -16.02 9.49
C ASP A 83 10.79 -15.39 8.59
N MET A 84 9.79 -14.76 9.19
CA MET A 84 8.74 -14.02 8.46
C MET A 84 9.20 -12.62 8.06
N CYS A 85 8.38 -11.98 7.22
CA CYS A 85 8.60 -10.60 6.80
C CYS A 85 8.66 -9.65 8.01
N THR A 86 9.70 -8.82 8.06
CA THR A 86 9.92 -7.89 9.18
C THR A 86 8.88 -6.77 9.27
N LEU A 87 8.13 -6.50 8.19
CA LEU A 87 7.08 -5.48 8.19
C LEU A 87 5.93 -5.86 9.15
N PRO A 88 5.24 -6.99 8.97
CA PRO A 88 4.24 -7.44 9.95
C PRO A 88 4.84 -7.74 11.32
N LEU A 89 6.04 -8.32 11.40
CA LEU A 89 6.69 -8.59 12.70
C LEU A 89 6.90 -7.31 13.52
N THR A 90 7.34 -6.22 12.88
CA THR A 90 7.50 -4.93 13.57
C THR A 90 6.16 -4.44 14.10
N GLU A 91 5.11 -4.53 13.29
CA GLU A 91 3.76 -4.12 13.68
C GLU A 91 3.24 -4.92 14.87
N VAL A 92 3.34 -6.24 14.81
CA VAL A 92 2.96 -7.12 15.93
C VAL A 92 3.73 -6.76 17.19
N GLY A 93 5.04 -6.54 17.08
CA GLY A 93 5.87 -6.17 18.23
C GLY A 93 5.42 -4.86 18.87
N VAL A 94 5.09 -3.85 18.09
CA VAL A 94 4.54 -2.58 18.60
C VAL A 94 3.21 -2.81 19.32
N ALA A 95 2.34 -3.66 18.75
CA ALA A 95 1.04 -3.96 19.34
C ALA A 95 1.15 -4.77 20.63
N VAL A 96 2.06 -5.74 20.68
CA VAL A 96 2.32 -6.58 21.87
C VAL A 96 2.86 -5.78 23.04
N GLU A 97 3.74 -4.81 22.76
CA GLU A 97 4.25 -3.88 23.78
C GLU A 97 3.20 -2.87 24.26
N GLY A 98 2.04 -2.82 23.62
CA GLY A 98 1.00 -1.83 23.94
C GLY A 98 1.35 -0.41 23.51
N GLU A 99 2.34 -0.28 22.63
CA GLU A 99 2.81 1.00 22.11
C GLU A 99 2.15 1.39 20.77
N TYR A 100 1.16 0.62 20.37
CA TYR A 100 0.44 0.90 19.14
C TYR A 100 -0.28 2.25 19.25
N PRO A 101 -0.13 3.15 18.25
CA PRO A 101 -0.73 4.47 18.33
C PRO A 101 -2.24 4.40 18.47
N ASP A 102 -2.78 5.05 19.53
CA ASP A 102 -4.21 5.11 19.80
C ASP A 102 -4.93 6.15 18.94
N ILE A 103 -4.75 6.05 17.61
CA ILE A 103 -5.30 6.99 16.63
C ILE A 103 -6.52 6.46 15.88
N GLY A 104 -6.73 5.15 15.84
CA GLY A 104 -7.87 4.52 15.17
C GLY A 104 -9.03 4.25 16.13
N ASN A 105 -10.25 4.60 15.74
CA ASN A 105 -11.45 4.19 16.46
C ASN A 105 -11.73 2.71 16.29
N PHE A 106 -11.39 2.18 15.12
CA PHE A 106 -11.41 0.76 14.78
C PHE A 106 -10.38 0.42 13.73
N TRP A 107 -10.19 -0.88 13.48
CA TRP A 107 -9.15 -1.43 12.64
C TRP A 107 -9.72 -2.26 11.50
N MET A 108 -9.11 -2.09 10.34
CA MET A 108 -9.33 -2.92 9.16
C MET A 108 -8.02 -3.63 8.83
N THR A 109 -7.94 -4.92 9.08
CA THR A 109 -6.77 -5.74 8.74
C THR A 109 -7.00 -6.54 7.45
N THR A 110 -5.95 -7.09 6.87
CA THR A 110 -6.05 -7.93 5.68
C THR A 110 -5.04 -9.06 5.69
N ASN A 111 -5.43 -10.21 5.15
CA ASN A 111 -4.52 -11.34 4.95
C ASN A 111 -3.66 -11.20 3.68
N ASN A 112 -3.81 -10.11 2.93
CA ASN A 112 -3.00 -9.83 1.76
C ASN A 112 -1.73 -9.07 2.14
N PRO A 113 -0.65 -9.25 1.41
CA PRO A 113 -0.55 -10.11 0.22
C PRO A 113 -0.04 -11.53 0.51
N CYS A 114 0.33 -11.88 1.73
CA CYS A 114 1.11 -13.09 2.01
C CYS A 114 0.78 -13.75 3.35
N ASP A 115 1.41 -14.89 3.60
CA ASP A 115 1.32 -15.66 4.85
C ASP A 115 1.72 -14.86 6.09
N ALA A 116 2.69 -13.94 5.95
CA ALA A 116 3.08 -13.07 7.06
C ALA A 116 1.92 -12.18 7.53
N ASN A 117 1.16 -11.59 6.61
CA ASN A 117 -0.03 -10.81 6.93
C ASN A 117 -1.16 -11.69 7.50
N MET A 118 -1.26 -12.95 7.04
CA MET A 118 -2.25 -13.90 7.62
C MET A 118 -1.97 -14.17 9.10
N MET A 119 -0.71 -14.32 9.49
CA MET A 119 -0.32 -14.51 10.89
C MET A 119 -0.45 -13.22 11.69
N ASP A 120 -0.06 -12.10 11.11
CA ASP A 120 -0.19 -10.77 11.68
C ASP A 120 -1.65 -10.48 12.08
N ASN A 121 -2.60 -10.71 11.20
CA ASN A 121 -4.02 -10.54 11.50
C ASN A 121 -4.46 -11.22 12.80
N SER A 122 -4.01 -12.44 13.03
CA SER A 122 -4.35 -13.20 14.24
C SER A 122 -3.72 -12.60 15.50
N ALA A 123 -2.47 -12.14 15.39
CA ALA A 123 -1.75 -11.51 16.48
C ALA A 123 -2.32 -10.11 16.79
N MET A 124 -2.56 -9.33 15.76
CA MET A 124 -3.15 -7.98 15.88
C MET A 124 -4.56 -8.03 16.44
N TYR A 125 -5.39 -8.98 16.00
CA TYR A 125 -6.71 -9.19 16.57
C TYR A 125 -6.63 -9.45 18.07
N ARG A 126 -5.72 -10.30 18.51
CA ARG A 126 -5.52 -10.59 19.96
C ARG A 126 -4.99 -9.38 20.71
N ALA A 127 -3.98 -8.72 20.20
CA ALA A 127 -3.37 -7.57 20.85
C ALA A 127 -4.34 -6.39 21.02
N LEU A 128 -5.13 -6.10 19.98
CA LEU A 128 -6.03 -4.95 19.95
C LEU A 128 -7.40 -5.24 20.57
N SER A 129 -7.97 -6.44 20.36
CA SER A 129 -9.31 -6.77 20.87
C SER A 129 -9.30 -7.27 22.31
N ASN A 130 -8.28 -8.02 22.74
CA ASN A 130 -8.20 -8.54 24.11
C ASN A 130 -7.97 -7.44 25.17
N ASN A 131 -7.40 -6.33 24.77
CA ASN A 131 -7.31 -5.15 25.63
C ASN A 131 -8.64 -4.36 25.69
N GLY A 132 -9.70 -4.90 25.09
CA GLY A 132 -11.07 -4.36 25.21
C GLY A 132 -11.30 -3.02 24.55
N GLN A 133 -10.40 -2.59 23.70
CA GLN A 133 -10.34 -1.19 23.32
C GLN A 133 -10.81 -0.91 21.91
N LYS A 134 -10.71 -1.87 20.94
CA LYS A 134 -11.05 -1.55 19.56
C LYS A 134 -11.71 -2.71 18.82
N ALA A 135 -12.65 -2.39 17.97
CA ALA A 135 -13.20 -3.34 17.02
C ALA A 135 -12.20 -3.55 15.89
N VAL A 136 -12.00 -4.80 15.49
CA VAL A 136 -11.11 -5.21 14.41
C VAL A 136 -11.90 -6.02 13.40
N HIS A 137 -11.78 -5.70 12.13
CA HIS A 137 -12.37 -6.49 11.05
C HIS A 137 -11.27 -6.97 10.10
N PRO A 138 -11.05 -8.30 9.98
CA PRO A 138 -10.14 -8.85 8.99
C PRO A 138 -10.84 -8.98 7.65
N LEU A 139 -10.31 -8.35 6.62
CA LEU A 139 -10.70 -8.61 5.23
C LEU A 139 -9.87 -9.78 4.73
N THR A 140 -10.50 -10.93 4.56
CA THR A 140 -9.82 -12.19 4.27
C THR A 140 -10.18 -12.68 2.88
N THR A 141 -9.22 -12.74 1.95
CA THR A 141 -9.42 -13.35 0.65
C THR A 141 -8.78 -14.74 0.57
N PRO A 142 -9.40 -15.68 -0.18
CA PRO A 142 -8.79 -16.97 -0.42
C PRO A 142 -7.43 -16.87 -1.11
N LEU A 143 -6.55 -17.83 -0.84
CA LEU A 143 -5.21 -17.85 -1.43
C LEU A 143 -5.20 -18.19 -2.93
N MET A 144 -6.23 -18.87 -3.40
CA MET A 144 -6.30 -19.36 -4.79
C MET A 144 -7.10 -18.39 -5.67
N TYR A 145 -6.47 -17.30 -6.04
CA TYR A 145 -7.11 -16.21 -6.78
C TYR A 145 -7.48 -16.52 -8.24
N ASP A 146 -7.02 -17.64 -8.80
CA ASP A 146 -7.44 -18.09 -10.13
C ASP A 146 -8.74 -18.90 -10.12
N ASP A 147 -9.29 -19.20 -8.96
CA ASP A 147 -10.54 -19.94 -8.82
C ASP A 147 -11.72 -18.94 -8.89
N PRO A 148 -12.73 -19.19 -9.71
CA PRO A 148 -13.91 -18.31 -9.79
C PRO A 148 -14.59 -18.06 -8.45
N THR A 149 -14.60 -19.06 -7.54
CA THR A 149 -15.16 -18.92 -6.20
C THR A 149 -14.39 -17.92 -5.34
N THR A 150 -13.11 -17.67 -5.64
CA THR A 150 -12.33 -16.66 -4.94
C THR A 150 -12.90 -15.26 -5.17
N LYS A 151 -13.38 -14.98 -6.37
CA LYS A 151 -13.99 -13.71 -6.73
C LYS A 151 -15.29 -13.47 -5.96
N GLU A 152 -16.16 -14.47 -5.92
CA GLU A 152 -17.42 -14.43 -5.16
C GLU A 152 -17.17 -14.22 -3.66
N LEU A 153 -16.21 -14.96 -3.09
CA LEU A 153 -15.79 -14.79 -1.70
C LEU A 153 -15.19 -13.41 -1.46
N GLY A 154 -14.39 -12.89 -2.40
CA GLY A 154 -13.84 -11.54 -2.32
C GLY A 154 -14.91 -10.45 -2.29
N VAL A 155 -15.96 -10.58 -3.09
CA VAL A 155 -17.13 -9.68 -3.07
C VAL A 155 -17.84 -9.76 -1.71
N HIS A 156 -18.09 -10.96 -1.21
CA HIS A 156 -18.74 -11.17 0.09
C HIS A 156 -17.93 -10.56 1.26
N GLU A 157 -16.61 -10.73 1.25
CA GLU A 157 -15.72 -10.13 2.24
C GLU A 157 -15.76 -8.58 2.19
N ILE A 158 -15.82 -8.01 0.99
CA ILE A 158 -15.97 -6.56 0.81
C ILE A 158 -17.30 -6.07 1.36
N GLU A 159 -18.40 -6.79 1.08
CA GLU A 159 -19.73 -6.47 1.63
C GLU A 159 -19.73 -6.55 3.16
N SER A 160 -19.13 -7.59 3.72
CA SER A 160 -18.95 -7.74 5.17
C SER A 160 -18.15 -6.58 5.79
N ALA A 161 -17.11 -6.13 5.10
CA ALA A 161 -16.32 -4.97 5.52
C ALA A 161 -17.13 -3.67 5.49
N ILE A 162 -17.97 -3.47 4.47
CA ILE A 162 -18.88 -2.32 4.39
C ILE A 162 -19.88 -2.36 5.56
N ASP A 163 -20.52 -3.50 5.80
CA ASP A 163 -21.47 -3.67 6.90
C ASP A 163 -20.83 -3.43 8.27
N PHE A 164 -19.61 -3.90 8.47
CA PHE A 164 -18.85 -3.62 9.68
C PHE A 164 -18.60 -2.12 9.83
N MET A 165 -18.10 -1.47 8.78
CA MET A 165 -17.82 -0.03 8.83
C MET A 165 -19.09 0.80 9.01
N GLU A 166 -20.22 0.45 8.40
CA GLU A 166 -21.51 1.13 8.65
C GLU A 166 -21.89 1.12 10.13
N LYS A 167 -21.68 0.01 10.82
CA LYS A 167 -21.93 -0.10 12.27
C LYS A 167 -20.97 0.79 13.06
N GLN A 168 -19.68 0.82 12.70
CA GLN A 168 -18.68 1.62 13.42
C GLN A 168 -18.88 3.12 13.19
N PHE A 169 -19.23 3.52 11.97
CA PHE A 169 -19.50 4.93 11.63
C PHE A 169 -20.88 5.40 12.06
N GLY A 170 -21.82 4.49 12.30
CA GLY A 170 -23.23 4.81 12.58
C GLY A 170 -23.97 5.47 11.42
N ARG A 171 -23.50 5.25 10.18
CA ARG A 171 -24.08 5.80 8.95
C ARG A 171 -23.89 4.87 7.75
N LYS A 172 -24.66 5.11 6.71
CA LYS A 172 -24.61 4.30 5.50
C LYS A 172 -23.40 4.66 4.62
N PHE A 173 -22.96 3.67 3.86
CA PHE A 173 -21.93 3.79 2.84
C PHE A 173 -22.39 4.72 1.72
N ASP A 174 -21.55 5.68 1.35
CA ASP A 174 -21.78 6.62 0.26
C ASP A 174 -21.18 6.07 -1.03
N TRP A 175 -22.04 5.48 -1.86
CA TRP A 175 -21.65 4.89 -3.14
C TRP A 175 -21.10 5.92 -4.12
N ASP A 176 -21.61 7.15 -4.13
CA ASP A 176 -21.10 8.20 -5.01
C ASP A 176 -19.68 8.63 -4.59
N ALA A 177 -19.41 8.69 -3.29
CA ALA A 177 -18.06 8.93 -2.80
C ALA A 177 -17.13 7.79 -3.18
N PHE A 178 -17.55 6.54 -3.02
CA PHE A 178 -16.78 5.36 -3.39
C PHE A 178 -16.45 5.33 -4.88
N ILE A 179 -17.44 5.59 -5.76
CA ILE A 179 -17.25 5.68 -7.20
C ILE A 179 -16.19 6.72 -7.55
N ARG A 180 -16.27 7.92 -6.98
CA ARG A 180 -15.24 8.96 -7.22
C ARG A 180 -13.83 8.51 -6.84
N HIS A 181 -13.69 7.71 -5.80
CA HIS A 181 -12.40 7.17 -5.40
C HIS A 181 -11.92 6.05 -6.33
N CYS A 182 -12.81 5.21 -6.84
CA CYS A 182 -12.49 4.22 -7.87
C CYS A 182 -12.04 4.89 -9.17
N GLU A 183 -12.72 5.94 -9.62
CA GLU A 183 -12.33 6.72 -10.79
C GLU A 183 -10.94 7.37 -10.63
N ALA A 184 -10.68 7.96 -9.47
CA ALA A 184 -9.37 8.53 -9.17
C ALA A 184 -8.26 7.45 -9.16
N THR A 185 -8.55 6.25 -8.68
CA THR A 185 -7.64 5.11 -8.75
C THR A 185 -7.43 4.65 -10.19
N ASN A 186 -8.48 4.57 -10.99
CA ASN A 186 -8.40 4.23 -12.41
C ASN A 186 -7.52 5.21 -13.18
N GLN A 187 -7.63 6.51 -12.90
CA GLN A 187 -6.74 7.52 -13.47
C GLN A 187 -5.28 7.21 -13.12
N VAL A 188 -4.98 6.97 -11.85
CA VAL A 188 -3.63 6.66 -11.36
C VAL A 188 -3.08 5.39 -12.02
N ASN A 189 -3.90 4.36 -12.16
CA ASN A 189 -3.50 3.11 -12.80
C ASN A 189 -3.15 3.31 -14.29
N ARG A 190 -3.94 4.09 -15.03
CA ARG A 190 -3.61 4.45 -16.44
C ARG A 190 -2.29 5.21 -16.53
N GLU A 191 -2.08 6.18 -15.64
CA GLU A 191 -0.84 6.95 -15.59
C GLU A 191 0.36 6.09 -15.20
N GLU A 192 0.17 5.07 -14.36
CA GLU A 192 1.22 4.11 -14.00
C GLU A 192 1.62 3.25 -15.21
N MET A 193 0.66 2.81 -16.01
CA MET A 193 0.95 2.07 -17.24
C MET A 193 1.77 2.93 -18.23
N GLU A 194 1.47 4.23 -18.34
CA GLU A 194 2.28 5.14 -19.16
C GLU A 194 3.69 5.35 -18.58
N ARG A 195 3.84 5.39 -17.27
CA ARG A 195 5.17 5.41 -16.63
C ARG A 195 5.97 4.16 -16.96
N TRP A 196 5.32 3.01 -17.00
CA TRP A 196 5.96 1.76 -17.40
C TRP A 196 6.46 1.82 -18.84
N ASP A 197 5.68 2.38 -19.73
CA ASP A 197 6.10 2.60 -21.12
C ASP A 197 7.38 3.46 -21.21
N ILE A 198 7.50 4.48 -20.37
CA ILE A 198 8.73 5.28 -20.27
C ILE A 198 9.89 4.41 -19.78
N TYR A 199 9.68 3.65 -18.70
CA TYR A 199 10.71 2.77 -18.14
C TYR A 199 11.19 1.72 -19.13
N CYS A 200 10.31 1.17 -19.96
CA CYS A 200 10.67 0.17 -20.96
C CYS A 200 11.47 0.76 -22.14
N LYS A 201 11.21 2.00 -22.50
CA LYS A 201 11.73 2.63 -23.73
C LYS A 201 13.00 3.46 -23.54
N THR A 202 13.22 4.03 -22.37
CA THR A 202 14.31 4.99 -22.14
C THR A 202 14.75 5.07 -20.68
N ASP A 203 15.99 5.50 -20.47
CA ASP A 203 16.49 5.88 -19.14
C ASP A 203 16.14 7.33 -18.78
N ASN A 204 15.73 8.13 -19.77
CA ASN A 204 15.38 9.51 -19.58
C ASN A 204 13.98 9.61 -18.96
N GLY A 205 13.84 10.48 -17.99
CA GLY A 205 12.56 10.68 -17.30
C GLY A 205 12.23 9.60 -16.27
N CYS A 206 13.03 8.55 -16.14
CA CYS A 206 12.82 7.54 -15.11
C CYS A 206 12.99 8.14 -13.71
N LEU A 207 12.13 7.70 -12.79
CA LEU A 207 12.29 8.01 -11.37
C LEU A 207 13.44 7.15 -10.78
N ASN A 208 14.23 7.71 -9.88
CA ASN A 208 15.18 6.89 -9.13
C ASN A 208 14.46 6.00 -8.10
N ALA A 209 15.18 4.99 -7.58
CA ALA A 209 14.60 4.00 -6.68
C ALA A 209 13.95 4.61 -5.42
N ILE A 210 14.53 5.67 -4.87
CA ILE A 210 13.97 6.36 -3.69
C ILE A 210 12.64 7.02 -4.06
N CYS A 211 12.59 7.73 -5.18
CA CYS A 211 11.35 8.38 -5.64
C CYS A 211 10.24 7.37 -5.94
N GLN A 212 10.58 6.21 -6.52
CA GLN A 212 9.62 5.13 -6.75
C GLN A 212 9.07 4.60 -5.42
N GLY A 213 9.94 4.32 -4.44
CA GLY A 213 9.52 3.88 -3.11
C GLY A 213 8.62 4.88 -2.41
N MET A 214 8.97 6.17 -2.41
CA MET A 214 8.16 7.22 -1.79
C MET A 214 6.82 7.41 -2.50
N TYR A 215 6.79 7.32 -3.83
CA TYR A 215 5.54 7.33 -4.59
C TYR A 215 4.62 6.18 -4.16
N ARG A 216 5.17 4.99 -3.95
CA ARG A 216 4.40 3.81 -3.54
C ARG A 216 3.87 3.94 -2.10
N ILE A 217 4.69 4.40 -1.17
CA ILE A 217 4.24 4.69 0.20
C ILE A 217 3.07 5.67 0.17
N TYR A 218 3.18 6.74 -0.62
CA TYR A 218 2.10 7.72 -0.77
C TYR A 218 0.85 7.11 -1.42
N PHE A 219 1.00 6.20 -2.38
CA PHE A 219 -0.11 5.46 -2.96
C PHE A 219 -0.87 4.63 -1.90
N TYR A 220 -0.16 3.92 -1.04
CA TYR A 220 -0.82 3.12 0.01
C TYR A 220 -1.52 3.97 1.06
N GLN A 221 -1.12 5.20 1.25
CA GLN A 221 -1.80 6.14 2.16
C GLN A 221 -2.99 6.84 1.50
N GLN A 222 -2.81 7.36 0.29
CA GLN A 222 -3.71 8.33 -0.33
C GLN A 222 -4.24 7.92 -1.71
N GLY A 223 -3.91 6.72 -2.21
CA GLY A 223 -4.43 6.24 -3.48
C GLY A 223 -5.96 6.24 -3.49
N GLY A 224 -6.56 6.68 -4.59
CA GLY A 224 -7.99 6.90 -4.71
C GLY A 224 -8.44 8.30 -4.26
N THR A 225 -7.56 9.13 -3.71
CA THR A 225 -7.89 10.53 -3.41
C THR A 225 -7.55 11.46 -4.58
N LYS A 226 -8.30 12.57 -4.69
CA LYS A 226 -8.00 13.62 -5.68
C LYS A 226 -6.60 14.22 -5.53
N TYR A 227 -6.05 14.19 -4.33
CA TYR A 227 -4.70 14.69 -4.04
C TYR A 227 -3.64 13.77 -4.62
N PHE A 228 -3.78 12.47 -4.43
CA PHE A 228 -2.86 11.51 -5.03
C PHE A 228 -2.98 11.50 -6.55
N ALA A 229 -4.18 11.51 -7.12
CA ALA A 229 -4.40 11.60 -8.57
C ALA A 229 -3.71 12.84 -9.18
N LYS A 230 -3.83 14.01 -8.53
CA LYS A 230 -3.11 15.22 -8.93
C LYS A 230 -1.59 15.08 -8.85
N SER A 231 -1.07 14.43 -7.82
CA SER A 231 0.37 14.18 -7.66
C SER A 231 0.87 13.20 -8.72
N SER A 232 0.10 12.16 -9.03
CA SER A 232 0.38 11.18 -10.07
C SER A 232 0.48 11.84 -11.45
N ALA A 233 -0.53 12.61 -11.84
CA ALA A 233 -0.56 13.35 -13.12
C ALA A 233 0.64 14.31 -13.25
N LYS A 234 0.98 15.03 -12.17
CA LYS A 234 2.13 15.91 -12.14
C LYS A 234 3.45 15.16 -12.30
N THR A 235 3.55 13.99 -11.67
CA THR A 235 4.74 13.14 -11.79
C THR A 235 4.92 12.65 -13.23
N LEU A 236 3.86 12.13 -13.86
CA LEU A 236 3.90 11.69 -15.25
C LEU A 236 4.30 12.84 -16.20
N LYS A 237 3.69 14.03 -16.02
CA LYS A 237 4.07 15.22 -16.78
C LYS A 237 5.55 15.56 -16.66
N LEU A 238 6.10 15.53 -15.45
CA LEU A 238 7.52 15.78 -15.21
C LEU A 238 8.40 14.73 -15.89
N MET A 239 7.98 13.47 -15.90
CA MET A 239 8.71 12.41 -16.60
C MET A 239 8.75 12.66 -18.11
N TYR A 240 7.66 13.03 -18.73
CA TYR A 240 7.65 13.43 -20.16
C TYR A 240 8.55 14.63 -20.44
N GLU A 241 8.50 15.67 -19.61
CA GLU A 241 9.41 16.81 -19.75
C GLU A 241 10.88 16.42 -19.65
N CYS A 242 11.21 15.44 -18.78
CA CYS A 242 12.56 14.91 -18.68
C CYS A 242 12.96 14.09 -19.92
N VAL A 243 12.04 13.33 -20.50
CA VAL A 243 12.27 12.61 -21.76
C VAL A 243 12.58 13.60 -22.89
N GLU A 244 11.75 14.62 -23.06
CA GLU A 244 11.94 15.66 -24.10
C GLU A 244 13.28 16.40 -23.94
N LYS A 245 13.69 16.68 -22.71
CA LYS A 245 14.93 17.40 -22.38
C LYS A 245 16.14 16.49 -22.24
N ASN A 246 15.99 15.19 -22.49
CA ASN A 246 17.06 14.20 -22.32
C ASN A 246 17.68 14.17 -20.91
N ILE A 247 16.86 14.33 -19.89
CA ILE A 247 17.28 14.35 -18.47
C ILE A 247 17.19 12.92 -17.91
N LYS A 248 18.31 12.42 -17.41
CA LYS A 248 18.39 11.15 -16.70
C LYS A 248 18.26 11.34 -15.19
N PRO A 249 17.82 10.35 -14.43
CA PRO A 249 17.74 10.43 -12.96
C PRO A 249 19.11 10.61 -12.30
N PHE A 250 20.17 10.10 -12.93
CA PHE A 250 21.57 10.33 -12.59
C PHE A 250 22.47 10.15 -13.82
N PRO A 251 23.61 10.86 -13.89
CA PRO A 251 24.39 10.97 -15.14
C PRO A 251 25.09 9.67 -15.56
N ASN A 252 25.38 8.78 -14.61
CA ASN A 252 26.23 7.60 -14.81
C ASN A 252 25.44 6.30 -14.85
N THR A 253 24.25 6.27 -15.48
CA THR A 253 23.51 5.01 -15.66
C THR A 253 24.34 4.00 -16.43
N ARG A 254 24.62 2.86 -15.83
CA ARG A 254 25.40 1.76 -16.40
C ARG A 254 24.58 0.50 -16.59
N HIS A 255 23.64 0.26 -15.68
CA HIS A 255 22.83 -0.94 -15.62
C HIS A 255 21.38 -0.58 -15.41
N ARG A 256 20.51 -1.31 -16.08
CA ARG A 256 19.08 -1.32 -15.82
C ARG A 256 18.78 -2.55 -14.98
N ALA A 257 18.01 -2.42 -13.94
CA ALA A 257 17.67 -3.51 -13.05
C ALA A 257 16.18 -3.52 -12.75
N LEU A 258 15.61 -4.70 -12.71
CA LEU A 258 14.30 -4.93 -12.11
C LEU A 258 14.49 -5.01 -10.60
N ALA A 259 13.87 -4.12 -9.86
CA ALA A 259 13.84 -4.20 -8.41
C ALA A 259 12.74 -5.17 -8.00
N TRP A 260 13.15 -6.32 -7.47
CA TRP A 260 12.23 -7.35 -7.04
C TRP A 260 11.99 -7.26 -5.53
N SER A 261 10.71 -7.29 -5.14
CA SER A 261 10.26 -7.25 -3.74
C SER A 261 10.38 -5.89 -3.05
N CYS A 262 9.79 -5.80 -1.87
CA CYS A 262 9.93 -4.67 -0.97
C CYS A 262 11.41 -4.43 -0.67
N GLY A 263 11.90 -3.24 -0.96
CA GLY A 263 13.22 -2.84 -0.52
C GLY A 263 13.35 -2.99 1.00
N SER A 264 14.55 -3.27 1.47
CA SER A 264 14.79 -3.33 2.92
C SER A 264 14.40 -2.00 3.57
N THR A 265 13.33 -2.00 4.32
CA THR A 265 12.82 -0.81 5.01
C THR A 265 13.80 -0.24 6.01
N TYR A 266 14.65 -1.09 6.57
CA TYR A 266 15.70 -0.71 7.52
C TYR A 266 16.93 -0.07 6.85
N TYR A 267 17.06 -0.19 5.54
CA TYR A 267 18.23 0.25 4.78
C TYR A 267 17.86 1.13 3.57
N CYS A 268 16.78 1.90 3.67
CA CYS A 268 16.33 2.77 2.56
C CYS A 268 17.42 3.72 2.06
N HIS A 269 18.35 4.15 2.91
CA HIS A 269 19.54 4.90 2.51
C HIS A 269 20.51 4.04 1.69
N GLY A 270 20.64 2.75 2.04
CA GLY A 270 21.46 1.79 1.30
C GLY A 270 20.94 1.53 -0.10
N VAL A 271 19.62 1.47 -0.27
CA VAL A 271 18.98 1.31 -1.59
C VAL A 271 19.32 2.50 -2.49
N GLY A 272 19.17 3.73 -2.01
CA GLY A 272 19.54 4.94 -2.75
C GLY A 272 21.03 4.99 -3.09
N TRP A 273 21.89 4.65 -2.13
CA TRP A 273 23.32 4.59 -2.33
C TRP A 273 23.69 3.51 -3.37
N LEU A 274 23.18 2.30 -3.20
CA LEU A 274 23.47 1.18 -4.10
C LEU A 274 23.12 1.51 -5.57
N TYR A 275 21.90 1.99 -5.79
CA TYR A 275 21.47 2.28 -7.15
C TYR A 275 22.13 3.53 -7.73
N ASN A 276 22.09 4.65 -7.02
CA ASN A 276 22.54 5.92 -7.58
C ASN A 276 24.06 6.01 -7.69
N CYS A 277 24.83 5.53 -6.71
CA CYS A 277 26.29 5.62 -6.73
C CYS A 277 26.94 4.63 -7.68
N TRP A 278 26.33 3.47 -7.90
CA TRP A 278 26.86 2.43 -8.79
C TRP A 278 26.31 2.51 -10.22
N GLY A 279 25.43 3.46 -10.49
CA GLY A 279 24.85 3.65 -11.81
C GLY A 279 23.81 2.58 -12.18
N ILE A 280 23.15 2.02 -11.20
CA ILE A 280 22.07 1.04 -11.38
C ILE A 280 20.74 1.80 -11.39
N LEU A 281 20.05 1.80 -12.52
CA LEU A 281 18.70 2.31 -12.65
C LEU A 281 17.69 1.20 -12.33
N ALA A 282 16.99 1.30 -11.21
CA ALA A 282 15.85 0.45 -10.94
C ALA A 282 14.70 0.89 -11.86
N VAL A 283 14.42 0.10 -12.90
CA VAL A 283 13.45 0.46 -13.94
C VAL A 283 12.03 0.26 -13.45
N ILE A 284 11.76 -0.86 -12.80
CA ILE A 284 10.46 -1.19 -12.24
C ILE A 284 10.69 -1.76 -10.84
N ASN A 285 9.88 -1.32 -9.89
CA ASN A 285 9.76 -1.96 -8.58
C ASN A 285 8.51 -2.83 -8.60
N MET A 286 8.60 -4.08 -8.16
CA MET A 286 7.46 -5.01 -8.14
C MET A 286 6.27 -4.50 -7.32
N ASP A 287 6.52 -3.72 -6.29
CA ASP A 287 5.44 -3.06 -5.54
C ASP A 287 4.62 -2.10 -6.43
N SER A 288 5.17 -1.69 -7.58
CA SER A 288 4.48 -0.85 -8.56
C SER A 288 3.45 -1.61 -9.40
N LEU A 289 3.43 -2.93 -9.36
CA LEU A 289 2.50 -3.77 -10.11
C LEU A 289 1.11 -3.90 -9.46
N THR A 290 0.93 -3.34 -8.27
CA THR A 290 -0.33 -3.51 -7.53
C THR A 290 -1.45 -2.68 -8.14
N GLY A 291 -2.56 -3.34 -8.46
CA GLY A 291 -3.82 -2.69 -8.78
C GLY A 291 -3.83 -1.98 -10.13
N HIS A 292 -3.36 -2.65 -11.19
CA HIS A 292 -3.40 -2.10 -12.55
C HIS A 292 -4.69 -2.39 -13.32
N ASN A 293 -5.50 -3.33 -12.87
CA ASN A 293 -6.84 -3.50 -13.43
C ASN A 293 -7.68 -2.25 -13.12
N LEU A 294 -8.52 -1.89 -14.09
CA LEU A 294 -9.47 -0.79 -13.92
C LEU A 294 -10.74 -1.34 -13.26
N ILE A 295 -11.36 -0.51 -12.45
CA ILE A 295 -12.62 -0.81 -11.78
C ILE A 295 -13.74 -0.19 -12.62
N ASP A 296 -14.67 -1.00 -13.11
CA ASP A 296 -15.86 -0.48 -13.79
C ASP A 296 -16.74 0.26 -12.78
N THR A 297 -17.04 1.51 -13.08
CA THR A 297 -17.82 2.39 -12.19
C THR A 297 -19.25 2.63 -12.68
N GLU A 298 -19.65 2.02 -13.80
CA GLU A 298 -20.97 2.17 -14.36
C GLU A 298 -21.98 1.18 -13.80
N ASP A 299 -21.51 -0.05 -13.45
CA ASP A 299 -22.33 -1.11 -12.88
C ASP A 299 -21.82 -1.53 -11.50
N ARG A 300 -22.73 -1.60 -10.53
CA ARG A 300 -22.37 -1.90 -9.13
C ARG A 300 -21.85 -3.32 -8.93
N GLU A 301 -22.43 -4.30 -9.58
CA GLU A 301 -22.02 -5.70 -9.44
C GLU A 301 -20.62 -5.88 -10.02
N THR A 302 -20.41 -5.43 -11.24
CA THR A 302 -19.11 -5.43 -11.91
C THR A 302 -18.06 -4.67 -11.11
N MET A 303 -18.41 -3.49 -10.56
CA MET A 303 -17.52 -2.70 -9.72
C MET A 303 -17.02 -3.46 -8.49
N MET A 304 -17.90 -4.19 -7.82
CA MET A 304 -17.54 -4.99 -6.65
C MET A 304 -16.67 -6.18 -7.03
N GLU A 305 -16.95 -6.81 -8.17
CA GLU A 305 -16.12 -7.88 -8.71
C GLU A 305 -14.72 -7.39 -9.09
N ASP A 306 -14.63 -6.25 -9.77
CA ASP A 306 -13.35 -5.64 -10.17
C ASP A 306 -12.54 -5.21 -8.95
N LEU A 307 -13.18 -4.73 -7.90
CA LEU A 307 -12.51 -4.40 -6.64
C LEU A 307 -11.99 -5.65 -5.94
N ALA A 308 -12.77 -6.74 -5.93
CA ALA A 308 -12.33 -8.02 -5.39
C ALA A 308 -11.13 -8.58 -6.18
N ASP A 309 -11.16 -8.45 -7.49
CA ASP A 309 -10.07 -8.81 -8.39
C ASP A 309 -8.83 -7.95 -8.15
N TRP A 310 -8.99 -6.64 -8.10
CA TRP A 310 -7.93 -5.68 -7.77
C TRP A 310 -7.23 -6.01 -6.44
N TYR A 311 -8.02 -6.31 -5.42
CA TYR A 311 -7.53 -6.67 -4.10
C TYR A 311 -6.84 -8.04 -4.08
N SER A 312 -7.36 -9.01 -4.83
CA SER A 312 -6.81 -10.38 -4.88
C SER A 312 -5.53 -10.49 -5.70
N HIS A 313 -5.28 -9.57 -6.63
CA HIS A 313 -4.12 -9.60 -7.53
C HIS A 313 -2.99 -8.65 -7.12
N THR A 314 -2.82 -8.41 -5.82
CA THR A 314 -1.65 -7.67 -5.36
C THR A 314 -0.36 -8.42 -5.71
N PRO A 315 0.74 -7.75 -6.11
CA PRO A 315 1.93 -8.41 -6.67
C PRO A 315 2.52 -9.49 -5.79
N MET A 316 2.61 -9.25 -4.50
CA MET A 316 3.19 -10.20 -3.55
C MET A 316 2.29 -11.41 -3.31
N ARG A 317 1.02 -11.33 -3.72
CA ARG A 317 0.08 -12.43 -3.61
C ARG A 317 0.53 -13.68 -4.34
N THR A 318 1.25 -13.53 -5.45
CA THR A 318 1.79 -14.65 -6.21
C THR A 318 2.80 -15.49 -5.43
N HIS A 319 3.38 -14.97 -4.35
CA HIS A 319 4.25 -15.73 -3.45
C HIS A 319 3.50 -16.87 -2.77
N THR A 320 2.24 -16.67 -2.44
CA THR A 320 1.41 -17.67 -1.76
C THR A 320 0.95 -18.80 -2.66
N VAL A 321 0.98 -18.58 -3.98
CA VAL A 321 0.55 -19.57 -4.99
C VAL A 321 1.70 -20.46 -5.47
N GLY A 322 2.90 -20.19 -4.99
CA GLY A 322 4.10 -20.99 -5.26
C GLY A 322 5.19 -20.23 -6.03
N GLY A 323 6.44 -20.55 -5.70
CA GLY A 323 7.61 -19.84 -6.19
C GLY A 323 7.78 -19.84 -7.71
N ASN A 324 7.33 -20.89 -8.41
CA ASN A 324 7.46 -20.98 -9.86
C ASN A 324 6.69 -19.87 -10.58
N ARG A 325 5.47 -19.57 -10.16
CA ARG A 325 4.64 -18.52 -10.78
C ARG A 325 5.27 -17.15 -10.58
N HIS A 326 5.76 -16.89 -9.39
CA HIS A 326 6.46 -15.67 -9.05
C HIS A 326 7.72 -15.48 -9.90
N ILE A 327 8.52 -16.54 -10.07
CA ILE A 327 9.71 -16.52 -10.95
C ILE A 327 9.31 -16.26 -12.40
N MET A 328 8.26 -16.88 -12.90
CA MET A 328 7.80 -16.66 -14.28
C MET A 328 7.37 -15.21 -14.50
N GLN A 329 6.66 -14.61 -13.56
CA GLN A 329 6.31 -13.18 -13.65
C GLN A 329 7.55 -12.27 -13.67
N MET A 330 8.59 -12.61 -12.91
CA MET A 330 9.87 -11.90 -12.98
C MET A 330 10.45 -11.92 -14.38
N TRP A 331 10.52 -13.10 -14.98
CA TRP A 331 11.06 -13.27 -16.33
C TRP A 331 10.25 -12.50 -17.36
N GLU A 332 8.93 -12.66 -17.36
CA GLU A 332 8.03 -11.96 -18.27
C GLU A 332 8.13 -10.43 -18.14
N THR A 333 8.32 -9.93 -16.92
CA THR A 333 8.49 -8.50 -16.68
C THR A 333 9.87 -8.02 -17.15
N ALA A 334 10.92 -8.83 -16.97
CA ALA A 334 12.26 -8.49 -17.37
C ALA A 334 12.46 -8.52 -18.91
N GLU A 335 11.67 -9.32 -19.62
CA GLU A 335 11.68 -9.41 -21.09
C GLU A 335 10.96 -8.24 -21.78
N LYS A 336 10.05 -7.58 -21.09
CA LYS A 336 9.31 -6.39 -21.57
C LYS A 336 10.07 -5.10 -21.31
#